data_6fd1c7330c9cd14aa28674d8ba0f493b
#
_entry.id   6fd1c7330c9cd14aa28674d8ba0f493b
#
_cell.length_a   1.000
_cell.length_b   1.000
_cell.length_c   1.000
_cell.angle_alpha   90.00
_cell.angle_beta   90.00
_cell.angle_gamma   90.00
#
_symmetry.space_group_name_H-M   'P 1'
#
loop_
_entity.id
_entity.type
_entity.pdbx_description
1 polymer ?
#
loop_
_entity_poly.entity_id
_entity_poly.type
_entity_poly.pdbx_seq_one_letter_code
_entity_poly.pdbx_strand_id
1 'polypeptide(L)'
;MNEISPAIASTLADRIYAVQNPMLVDIFLKLPYFMAANKSGASPNKHLKAEVGGRVVLNVKDGFGVCAYGGKGYEDEIFLIFRGTTTANRKADILTDARIGITSNSAGLPVHTGFHHCFTSMLPDIKRFFDEHKGNIKVVHCLGHSLGGAVASLAADWVARTHKHPTKLYTFGSPRVGTDWFANSTTSALRKENMHRVYHRTDPVPMVPLYPFMHAPYHGEGHYIYSAQPLSSGVAHKMANYSESVKKKTWEQLCDVPEQPYNIERAIEGWLKSKSPVDSSSAAFWRWIDSALIYVLKKIAMVAIMSLQAVFIGAFTLADKIAYILAKGIDLAEKVSIWVELLMRKIMQALGMKVANNKKELTKTLIRQVLVRLTEKANHEAQNALKKL
;
A
#
# COMPACT_ATOMS: atom_id res chain seq x y z
N MET A 1 12.29 20.65 10.74
CA MET A 1 11.69 20.45 9.41
C MET A 1 10.19 20.60 9.57
N ASN A 2 9.57 21.43 8.76
CA ASN A 2 8.13 21.67 8.85
C ASN A 2 7.37 20.38 8.54
N GLU A 3 6.47 20.01 9.41
CA GLU A 3 5.59 18.85 9.29
C GLU A 3 4.16 19.35 9.30
N ILE A 4 3.38 18.92 8.31
CA ILE A 4 1.95 19.24 8.34
C ILE A 4 1.22 18.37 9.35
N SER A 5 0.24 18.95 10.05
CA SER A 5 -0.54 18.22 11.05
C SER A 5 -1.40 17.10 10.43
N PRO A 6 -1.82 16.09 11.22
CA PRO A 6 -2.77 15.07 10.76
C PRO A 6 -4.05 15.67 10.18
N ALA A 7 -4.53 16.77 10.74
CA ALA A 7 -5.71 17.48 10.26
C ALA A 7 -5.52 18.05 8.85
N ILE A 8 -4.38 18.69 8.59
CA ILE A 8 -4.06 19.24 7.27
C ILE A 8 -3.84 18.12 6.27
N ALA A 9 -3.01 17.12 6.61
CA ALA A 9 -2.72 15.99 5.75
C ALA A 9 -4.00 15.26 5.33
N SER A 10 -4.91 14.97 6.28
CA SER A 10 -6.17 14.32 5.98
C SER A 10 -7.13 15.19 5.16
N THR A 11 -7.17 16.50 5.44
CA THR A 11 -7.98 17.46 4.64
C THR A 11 -7.52 17.50 3.19
N LEU A 12 -6.22 17.55 2.94
CA LEU A 12 -5.66 17.56 1.59
C LEU A 12 -5.93 16.23 0.88
N ALA A 13 -5.75 15.09 1.56
CA ALA A 13 -6.02 13.76 1.01
C ALA A 13 -7.51 13.49 0.74
N ASP A 14 -8.41 14.19 1.42
CA ASP A 14 -9.86 14.12 1.18
C ASP A 14 -10.26 15.03 0.01
N ARG A 15 -9.86 16.29 0.04
CA ARG A 15 -10.27 17.29 -0.95
C ARG A 15 -9.66 17.09 -2.33
N ILE A 16 -8.54 16.37 -2.46
CA ILE A 16 -7.91 16.07 -3.75
C ILE A 16 -8.83 15.32 -4.71
N TYR A 17 -9.84 14.62 -4.22
CA TYR A 17 -10.80 13.93 -5.07
C TYR A 17 -11.57 14.86 -6.01
N ALA A 18 -11.67 16.15 -5.66
CA ALA A 18 -12.29 17.17 -6.51
C ALA A 18 -11.57 17.36 -7.85
N VAL A 19 -10.24 17.11 -7.93
CA VAL A 19 -9.47 17.34 -9.18
C VAL A 19 -9.79 16.36 -10.31
N GLN A 20 -10.61 15.34 -10.05
CA GLN A 20 -11.19 14.52 -11.10
C GLN A 20 -12.05 15.38 -12.06
N ASN A 21 -12.77 16.36 -11.52
CA ASN A 21 -13.46 17.35 -12.32
C ASN A 21 -12.52 18.53 -12.62
N PRO A 22 -12.14 18.77 -13.89
CA PRO A 22 -11.23 19.86 -14.24
C PRO A 22 -11.70 21.24 -13.75
N MET A 23 -13.01 21.47 -13.64
CA MET A 23 -13.56 22.74 -13.14
C MET A 23 -13.30 22.98 -11.65
N LEU A 24 -13.02 21.92 -10.88
CA LEU A 24 -12.79 22.01 -9.43
C LEU A 24 -11.30 22.08 -9.06
N VAL A 25 -10.41 21.94 -10.04
CA VAL A 25 -8.94 22.01 -9.82
C VAL A 25 -8.55 23.36 -9.23
N ASP A 26 -9.05 24.46 -9.82
CA ASP A 26 -8.74 25.80 -9.34
C ASP A 26 -9.31 26.06 -7.94
N ILE A 27 -10.46 25.45 -7.62
CA ILE A 27 -11.05 25.54 -6.27
C ILE A 27 -10.15 24.82 -5.27
N PHE A 28 -9.63 23.63 -5.61
CA PHE A 28 -8.69 22.92 -4.77
C PHE A 28 -7.38 23.72 -4.58
N LEU A 29 -6.84 24.27 -5.64
CA LEU A 29 -5.60 25.05 -5.61
C LEU A 29 -5.74 26.44 -4.93
N LYS A 30 -6.95 26.90 -4.64
CA LYS A 30 -7.23 28.10 -3.82
C LYS A 30 -7.20 27.82 -2.31
N LEU A 31 -6.98 26.58 -1.89
CA LEU A 31 -6.80 26.29 -0.47
C LEU A 31 -5.61 27.11 0.09
N PRO A 32 -5.69 27.56 1.35
CA PRO A 32 -4.71 28.49 1.95
C PRO A 32 -3.29 27.91 2.06
N TYR A 33 -3.13 26.63 1.83
CA TYR A 33 -1.84 25.91 1.86
C TYR A 33 -0.99 26.14 0.62
N PHE A 34 -1.58 26.60 -0.49
CA PHE A 34 -0.91 26.69 -1.78
C PHE A 34 -0.68 28.12 -2.23
N MET A 35 0.37 28.28 -3.03
CA MET A 35 0.65 29.54 -3.68
C MET A 35 -0.48 29.90 -4.66
N ALA A 36 -1.02 31.08 -4.51
CA ALA A 36 -2.08 31.58 -5.37
C ALA A 36 -1.58 31.84 -6.81
N ALA A 37 -2.51 31.86 -7.77
CA ALA A 37 -2.22 32.33 -9.12
C ALA A 37 -1.67 33.77 -9.09
N ASN A 38 -0.80 34.10 -10.02
CA ASN A 38 -0.26 35.44 -10.17
C ASN A 38 -1.33 36.43 -10.67
N LYS A 39 -1.00 37.71 -10.73
CA LYS A 39 -1.91 38.76 -11.17
C LYS A 39 -2.42 38.59 -12.60
N SER A 40 -1.72 37.84 -13.46
CA SER A 40 -2.15 37.49 -14.82
C SER A 40 -3.08 36.25 -14.87
N GLY A 41 -3.40 35.67 -13.72
CA GLY A 41 -4.25 34.48 -13.60
C GLY A 41 -3.52 33.17 -13.88
N ALA A 42 -2.22 33.18 -14.18
CA ALA A 42 -1.45 31.98 -14.37
C ALA A 42 -1.12 31.33 -13.02
N SER A 43 -1.56 30.07 -12.83
CA SER A 43 -1.22 29.29 -11.66
C SER A 43 0.19 28.67 -11.83
N PRO A 44 1.08 28.80 -10.85
CA PRO A 44 2.36 28.10 -10.86
C PRO A 44 2.20 26.60 -10.61
N ASN A 45 1.03 26.18 -10.14
CA ASN A 45 0.72 24.80 -9.78
C ASN A 45 0.32 24.00 -11.01
N LYS A 46 0.58 22.67 -10.99
CA LYS A 46 0.28 21.76 -12.11
C LYS A 46 -0.78 20.75 -11.73
N HIS A 47 -1.77 20.60 -12.61
CA HIS A 47 -2.74 19.50 -12.54
C HIS A 47 -2.14 18.27 -13.23
N LEU A 48 -2.13 17.14 -12.54
CA LEU A 48 -1.59 15.87 -13.02
C LEU A 48 -2.73 14.99 -13.55
N LYS A 49 -2.53 14.42 -14.73
CA LYS A 49 -3.43 13.44 -15.33
C LYS A 49 -2.73 12.09 -15.43
N ALA A 50 -3.31 11.06 -14.84
CA ALA A 50 -2.76 9.72 -14.88
C ALA A 50 -3.48 8.83 -15.89
N GLU A 51 -2.75 7.88 -16.44
CA GLU A 51 -3.31 6.72 -17.12
C GLU A 51 -3.74 5.70 -16.07
N VAL A 52 -5.06 5.57 -15.88
CA VAL A 52 -5.66 4.64 -14.92
C VAL A 52 -6.40 3.58 -15.71
N GLY A 53 -5.90 2.34 -15.71
CA GLY A 53 -6.53 1.21 -16.43
C GLY A 53 -5.54 0.09 -16.77
N GLY A 54 -6.04 -1.11 -16.98
CA GLY A 54 -5.26 -2.26 -17.43
C GLY A 54 -5.07 -2.25 -18.97
N ARG A 55 -4.14 -3.08 -19.47
CA ARG A 55 -3.73 -3.19 -20.90
C ARG A 55 -4.87 -3.39 -21.94
N VAL A 56 -6.10 -3.61 -21.52
CA VAL A 56 -7.24 -3.98 -22.39
C VAL A 56 -8.34 -2.92 -22.44
N VAL A 57 -8.28 -1.87 -21.61
CA VAL A 57 -9.27 -0.79 -21.60
C VAL A 57 -8.60 0.51 -22.00
N LEU A 58 -9.23 1.24 -22.93
CA LEU A 58 -8.82 2.56 -23.42
C LEU A 58 -8.18 3.41 -22.32
N ASN A 59 -6.94 3.84 -22.53
CA ASN A 59 -6.19 4.72 -21.65
C ASN A 59 -6.93 6.07 -21.51
N VAL A 60 -7.80 6.16 -20.53
CA VAL A 60 -8.45 7.44 -20.19
C VAL A 60 -7.50 8.19 -19.26
N LYS A 61 -6.92 9.29 -19.75
CA LYS A 61 -6.20 10.24 -18.91
C LYS A 61 -7.21 11.00 -18.06
N ASP A 62 -7.18 10.75 -16.75
CA ASP A 62 -8.07 11.37 -15.78
C ASP A 62 -7.27 12.22 -14.77
N GLY A 63 -7.89 13.28 -14.28
CA GLY A 63 -7.33 14.11 -13.22
C GLY A 63 -7.02 13.27 -12.00
N PHE A 64 -5.74 13.17 -11.63
CA PHE A 64 -5.28 12.23 -10.59
C PHE A 64 -4.58 12.92 -9.42
N GLY A 65 -3.97 14.06 -9.65
CA GLY A 65 -3.24 14.75 -8.60
C GLY A 65 -2.82 16.15 -8.97
N VAL A 66 -2.04 16.75 -8.10
CA VAL A 66 -1.44 18.08 -8.30
C VAL A 66 0.01 18.11 -7.83
N CYS A 67 0.82 18.96 -8.51
CA CYS A 67 2.05 19.51 -7.96
C CYS A 67 1.76 20.95 -7.59
N ALA A 68 1.98 21.36 -6.36
CA ALA A 68 1.70 22.70 -5.91
C ALA A 68 2.83 23.26 -5.07
N TYR A 69 3.12 24.55 -5.24
CA TYR A 69 4.00 25.29 -4.35
C TYR A 69 3.26 25.69 -3.08
N GLY A 70 3.97 25.66 -1.96
CA GLY A 70 3.44 26.09 -0.68
C GLY A 70 3.12 27.58 -0.66
N GLY A 71 1.99 27.91 -0.07
CA GLY A 71 1.54 29.29 0.17
C GLY A 71 2.07 29.86 1.48
N LYS A 72 1.35 30.85 2.02
CA LYS A 72 1.73 31.51 3.27
C LYS A 72 1.89 30.51 4.43
N GLY A 73 3.06 30.48 5.04
CA GLY A 73 3.44 29.55 6.11
C GLY A 73 4.03 28.23 5.63
N TYR A 74 4.10 28.02 4.30
CA TYR A 74 4.70 26.86 3.64
C TYR A 74 5.64 27.28 2.51
N GLU A 75 6.22 28.47 2.62
CA GLU A 75 7.13 29.02 1.63
C GLU A 75 8.34 28.09 1.45
N ASP A 76 8.75 27.90 0.20
CA ASP A 76 9.81 26.95 -0.20
C ASP A 76 9.45 25.46 0.03
N GLU A 77 8.19 25.14 0.20
CA GLU A 77 7.69 23.76 0.28
C GLU A 77 6.92 23.37 -0.98
N ILE A 78 6.97 22.08 -1.31
CA ILE A 78 6.24 21.52 -2.46
C ILE A 78 5.28 20.45 -1.98
N PHE A 79 4.10 20.41 -2.57
CA PHE A 79 3.06 19.41 -2.31
C PHE A 79 2.81 18.57 -3.56
N LEU A 80 3.00 17.27 -3.45
CA LEU A 80 2.58 16.25 -4.42
C LEU A 80 1.40 15.48 -3.81
N ILE A 81 0.21 15.70 -4.33
CA ILE A 81 -1.02 15.16 -3.74
C ILE A 81 -1.76 14.34 -4.77
N PHE A 82 -2.11 13.09 -4.41
CA PHE A 82 -2.72 12.13 -5.32
C PHE A 82 -4.04 11.60 -4.74
N ARG A 83 -5.08 11.57 -5.56
CA ARG A 83 -6.37 10.97 -5.20
C ARG A 83 -6.34 9.45 -5.32
N GLY A 84 -7.24 8.80 -4.62
CA GLY A 84 -7.54 7.38 -4.83
C GLY A 84 -8.48 7.13 -6.02
N THR A 85 -8.94 5.89 -6.14
CA THR A 85 -9.95 5.47 -7.11
C THR A 85 -11.30 6.13 -6.80
N THR A 86 -12.06 6.46 -7.83
CA THR A 86 -13.42 7.00 -7.69
C THR A 86 -14.44 6.06 -8.30
N THR A 87 -15.72 6.20 -7.89
CA THR A 87 -16.82 5.38 -8.40
C THR A 87 -17.06 5.55 -9.91
N ALA A 88 -16.69 6.69 -10.48
CA ALA A 88 -16.79 6.95 -11.90
C ALA A 88 -15.83 6.08 -12.74
N ASN A 89 -14.71 5.67 -12.18
CA ASN A 89 -13.68 4.85 -12.81
C ASN A 89 -13.73 3.38 -12.36
N ARG A 90 -14.93 2.81 -12.19
CA ARG A 90 -15.17 1.43 -11.76
C ARG A 90 -14.47 0.34 -12.59
N LYS A 91 -13.90 0.67 -13.76
CA LYS A 91 -13.20 -0.29 -14.64
C LYS A 91 -11.70 -0.39 -14.38
N ALA A 92 -11.16 0.44 -13.49
CA ALA A 92 -9.73 0.45 -13.19
C ALA A 92 -9.42 -0.35 -11.93
N ASP A 93 -9.49 -1.67 -12.04
CA ASP A 93 -9.13 -2.61 -10.97
C ASP A 93 -7.61 -2.73 -10.78
N ILE A 94 -6.90 -1.58 -10.65
CA ILE A 94 -5.44 -1.59 -10.45
C ILE A 94 -5.05 -2.32 -9.15
N LEU A 95 -5.93 -2.25 -8.14
CA LEU A 95 -5.72 -2.94 -6.85
C LEU A 95 -6.00 -4.44 -6.91
N THR A 96 -6.79 -4.88 -7.89
CA THR A 96 -7.47 -6.16 -7.84
C THR A 96 -7.30 -7.02 -9.08
N ASP A 97 -6.50 -6.55 -10.06
CA ASP A 97 -6.14 -7.42 -11.17
C ASP A 97 -5.41 -8.64 -10.58
N ALA A 98 -6.01 -9.82 -10.79
CA ALA A 98 -5.44 -11.11 -10.39
C ALA A 98 -4.04 -11.37 -10.99
N ARG A 99 -3.62 -10.52 -11.92
CA ARG A 99 -2.28 -10.45 -12.49
C ARG A 99 -1.41 -9.43 -11.76
N ILE A 100 -1.37 -9.50 -10.42
CA ILE A 100 -0.44 -8.70 -9.63
C ILE A 100 0.97 -8.96 -10.16
N GLY A 101 1.48 -8.01 -10.96
CA GLY A 101 2.82 -8.06 -11.51
C GLY A 101 3.80 -7.29 -10.64
N ILE A 102 5.05 -7.72 -10.67
CA ILE A 102 6.18 -7.00 -10.09
C ILE A 102 6.99 -6.41 -11.25
N THR A 103 7.30 -5.13 -11.15
CA THR A 103 8.23 -4.42 -12.04
C THR A 103 9.28 -3.70 -11.20
N SER A 104 10.33 -3.20 -11.83
CA SER A 104 11.33 -2.39 -11.15
C SER A 104 11.02 -0.90 -11.32
N ASN A 105 11.14 -0.14 -10.23
CA ASN A 105 11.12 1.32 -10.31
C ASN A 105 12.46 1.86 -10.86
N SER A 106 12.61 3.17 -10.96
CA SER A 106 13.83 3.82 -11.48
C SER A 106 15.10 3.53 -10.66
N ALA A 107 14.95 3.09 -9.42
CA ALA A 107 16.06 2.67 -8.54
C ALA A 107 16.29 1.14 -8.58
N GLY A 108 15.65 0.40 -9.48
CA GLY A 108 15.77 -1.06 -9.58
C GLY A 108 14.98 -1.83 -8.50
N LEU A 109 14.16 -1.15 -7.70
CA LEU A 109 13.44 -1.77 -6.59
C LEU A 109 12.11 -2.39 -7.07
N PRO A 110 11.79 -3.62 -6.62
CA PRO A 110 10.59 -4.32 -7.05
C PRO A 110 9.31 -3.69 -6.48
N VAL A 111 8.42 -3.24 -7.36
CA VAL A 111 7.15 -2.58 -7.03
C VAL A 111 5.98 -3.16 -7.81
N HIS A 112 4.76 -2.87 -7.38
CA HIS A 112 3.54 -3.28 -8.05
C HIS A 112 3.40 -2.61 -9.41
N THR A 113 3.24 -3.40 -10.48
CA THR A 113 3.21 -2.93 -11.86
C THR A 113 2.15 -1.85 -12.10
N GLY A 114 0.93 -2.04 -11.59
CA GLY A 114 -0.16 -1.09 -11.80
C GLY A 114 0.06 0.26 -11.11
N PHE A 115 0.58 0.26 -9.89
CA PHE A 115 0.91 1.52 -9.17
C PHE A 115 2.06 2.25 -9.85
N HIS A 116 3.07 1.50 -10.27
CA HIS A 116 4.21 2.05 -11.01
C HIS A 116 3.79 2.67 -12.34
N HIS A 117 2.92 1.98 -13.11
CA HIS A 117 2.40 2.52 -14.36
C HIS A 117 1.61 3.82 -14.13
N CYS A 118 0.73 3.85 -13.13
CA CYS A 118 -0.01 5.07 -12.77
C CYS A 118 0.94 6.22 -12.41
N PHE A 119 1.94 5.98 -11.57
CA PHE A 119 2.96 6.98 -11.22
C PHE A 119 3.76 7.47 -12.44
N THR A 120 4.28 6.54 -13.24
CA THR A 120 5.16 6.87 -14.38
C THR A 120 4.44 7.59 -15.49
N SER A 121 3.11 7.42 -15.62
CA SER A 121 2.30 8.18 -16.60
C SER A 121 2.25 9.68 -16.29
N MET A 122 2.46 10.09 -15.02
CA MET A 122 2.52 11.48 -14.58
C MET A 122 3.95 12.01 -14.44
N LEU A 123 4.94 11.12 -14.45
CA LEU A 123 6.32 11.48 -14.16
C LEU A 123 6.91 12.58 -15.08
N PRO A 124 6.59 12.64 -16.39
CA PRO A 124 7.07 13.75 -17.23
C PRO A 124 6.59 15.12 -16.75
N ASP A 125 5.35 15.25 -16.30
CA ASP A 125 4.80 16.50 -15.79
C ASP A 125 5.39 16.85 -14.42
N ILE A 126 5.59 15.85 -13.56
CA ILE A 126 6.25 16.03 -12.26
C ILE A 126 7.70 16.49 -12.45
N LYS A 127 8.47 15.85 -13.34
CA LYS A 127 9.84 16.27 -13.67
C LYS A 127 9.88 17.71 -14.13
N ARG A 128 9.03 18.08 -15.10
CA ARG A 128 8.96 19.44 -15.62
C ARG A 128 8.67 20.45 -14.50
N PHE A 129 7.79 20.13 -13.56
CA PHE A 129 7.48 20.96 -12.42
C PHE A 129 8.71 21.25 -11.54
N PHE A 130 9.52 20.22 -11.27
CA PHE A 130 10.77 20.38 -10.52
C PHE A 130 11.84 21.13 -11.32
N ASP A 131 11.97 20.87 -12.63
CA ASP A 131 12.96 21.52 -13.50
C ASP A 131 12.64 23.02 -13.70
N GLU A 132 11.38 23.41 -13.70
CA GLU A 132 10.93 24.80 -13.76
C GLU A 132 11.13 25.56 -12.45
N HIS A 133 11.32 24.84 -11.33
CA HIS A 133 11.55 25.47 -10.02
C HIS A 133 12.98 26.03 -9.89
N LYS A 134 13.08 27.33 -9.58
CA LYS A 134 14.37 28.04 -9.48
C LYS A 134 14.78 28.37 -8.03
N GLY A 135 13.97 27.98 -7.06
CA GLY A 135 14.16 28.28 -5.64
C GLY A 135 14.80 27.14 -4.86
N ASN A 136 15.08 27.42 -3.59
CA ASN A 136 15.41 26.36 -2.65
C ASN A 136 14.13 25.61 -2.23
N ILE A 137 14.21 24.29 -2.13
CA ILE A 137 13.10 23.45 -1.65
C ILE A 137 13.47 22.95 -0.25
N LYS A 138 12.75 23.42 0.76
CA LYS A 138 12.93 23.01 2.16
C LYS A 138 12.43 21.60 2.42
N VAL A 139 11.24 21.27 1.88
CA VAL A 139 10.61 19.96 2.04
C VAL A 139 9.62 19.71 0.92
N VAL A 140 9.49 18.45 0.52
CA VAL A 140 8.45 17.96 -0.39
C VAL A 140 7.47 17.07 0.40
N HIS A 141 6.20 17.46 0.43
CA HIS A 141 5.12 16.71 1.05
C HIS A 141 4.43 15.83 0.00
N CYS A 142 4.51 14.51 0.16
CA CYS A 142 3.83 13.55 -0.70
C CYS A 142 2.62 12.97 0.05
N LEU A 143 1.41 13.14 -0.48
CA LEU A 143 0.18 12.77 0.20
C LEU A 143 -0.76 11.95 -0.68
N GLY A 144 -1.49 11.03 -0.06
CA GLY A 144 -2.57 10.35 -0.76
C GLY A 144 -3.36 9.37 0.09
N HIS A 145 -4.57 9.08 -0.40
CA HIS A 145 -5.47 8.08 0.17
C HIS A 145 -5.63 6.92 -0.81
N SER A 146 -5.78 5.69 -0.32
CA SER A 146 -6.04 4.52 -1.16
C SER A 146 -4.95 4.35 -2.24
N LEU A 147 -5.33 4.19 -3.51
CA LEU A 147 -4.40 4.17 -4.65
C LEU A 147 -3.49 5.41 -4.67
N GLY A 148 -4.02 6.59 -4.33
CA GLY A 148 -3.22 7.82 -4.23
C GLY A 148 -2.11 7.72 -3.19
N GLY A 149 -2.32 6.98 -2.11
CA GLY A 149 -1.29 6.68 -1.11
C GLY A 149 -0.17 5.81 -1.66
N ALA A 150 -0.50 4.83 -2.52
CA ALA A 150 0.50 4.03 -3.20
C ALA A 150 1.34 4.87 -4.18
N VAL A 151 0.68 5.73 -4.96
CA VAL A 151 1.36 6.66 -5.89
C VAL A 151 2.21 7.68 -5.13
N ALA A 152 1.71 8.22 -4.01
CA ALA A 152 2.47 9.12 -3.14
C ALA A 152 3.74 8.46 -2.58
N SER A 153 3.68 7.17 -2.25
CA SER A 153 4.86 6.42 -1.78
C SER A 153 5.92 6.27 -2.86
N LEU A 154 5.52 6.02 -4.12
CA LEU A 154 6.42 5.97 -5.27
C LEU A 154 7.01 7.36 -5.58
N ALA A 155 6.19 8.41 -5.50
CA ALA A 155 6.63 9.78 -5.70
C ALA A 155 7.65 10.20 -4.62
N ALA A 156 7.39 9.89 -3.36
CA ALA A 156 8.29 10.21 -2.25
C ALA A 156 9.65 9.51 -2.39
N ASP A 157 9.65 8.21 -2.73
CA ASP A 157 10.89 7.46 -2.99
C ASP A 157 11.68 8.08 -4.16
N TRP A 158 10.98 8.43 -5.25
CA TRP A 158 11.59 9.06 -6.42
C TRP A 158 12.18 10.43 -6.11
N VAL A 159 11.44 11.32 -5.42
CA VAL A 159 11.94 12.67 -5.03
C VAL A 159 13.16 12.56 -4.15
N ALA A 160 13.12 11.73 -3.10
CA ALA A 160 14.21 11.58 -2.16
C ALA A 160 15.51 11.08 -2.84
N ARG A 161 15.39 10.21 -3.86
CA ARG A 161 16.57 9.66 -4.57
C ARG A 161 17.05 10.53 -5.71
N THR A 162 16.13 11.08 -6.50
CA THR A 162 16.48 11.80 -7.74
C THR A 162 16.84 13.24 -7.45
N HIS A 163 16.05 13.92 -6.63
CA HIS A 163 16.25 15.34 -6.31
C HIS A 163 16.96 15.56 -4.96
N LYS A 164 17.02 14.52 -4.12
CA LYS A 164 17.67 14.57 -2.78
C LYS A 164 17.07 15.65 -1.86
N HIS A 165 15.83 16.06 -2.11
CA HIS A 165 15.12 16.99 -1.23
C HIS A 165 14.61 16.27 0.01
N PRO A 166 14.60 16.93 1.18
CA PRO A 166 13.87 16.44 2.36
C PRO A 166 12.43 16.14 1.97
N THR A 167 11.98 14.91 2.21
CA THR A 167 10.68 14.43 1.74
C THR A 167 9.89 13.82 2.89
N LYS A 168 8.61 14.18 3.00
CA LYS A 168 7.68 13.61 3.97
C LYS A 168 6.52 12.93 3.25
N LEU A 169 6.15 11.76 3.76
CA LEU A 169 5.10 10.92 3.19
C LEU A 169 3.94 10.77 4.16
N TYR A 170 2.71 11.05 3.68
CA TYR A 170 1.48 10.93 4.45
C TYR A 170 0.48 10.08 3.66
N THR A 171 0.15 8.90 4.17
CA THR A 171 -0.76 7.99 3.48
C THR A 171 -1.91 7.56 4.39
N PHE A 172 -3.11 7.48 3.80
CA PHE A 172 -4.32 7.04 4.48
C PHE A 172 -4.89 5.82 3.74
N GLY A 173 -5.06 4.69 4.43
CA GLY A 173 -5.61 3.49 3.83
C GLY A 173 -4.87 3.00 2.57
N SER A 174 -3.58 3.27 2.46
CA SER A 174 -2.78 2.90 1.29
C SER A 174 -2.56 1.40 1.19
N PRO A 175 -2.65 0.77 -0.01
CA PRO A 175 -2.22 -0.60 -0.22
C PRO A 175 -0.68 -0.71 -0.15
N ARG A 176 -0.17 -1.94 -0.17
CA ARG A 176 1.27 -2.22 -0.18
C ARG A 176 1.85 -2.00 -1.56
N VAL A 177 2.93 -1.22 -1.63
CA VAL A 177 3.44 -0.69 -2.90
C VAL A 177 4.49 -1.55 -3.56
N GLY A 178 5.38 -2.15 -2.78
CA GLY A 178 6.47 -2.95 -3.30
C GLY A 178 6.89 -4.04 -2.32
N THR A 179 7.91 -4.81 -2.70
CA THR A 179 8.44 -5.87 -1.85
C THR A 179 9.17 -5.28 -0.62
N ASP A 180 9.65 -6.15 0.26
CA ASP A 180 10.47 -5.75 1.41
C ASP A 180 11.73 -4.96 1.00
N TRP A 181 12.31 -5.21 -0.18
CA TRP A 181 13.40 -4.39 -0.71
C TRP A 181 12.97 -2.95 -0.96
N PHE A 182 11.83 -2.74 -1.61
CA PHE A 182 11.28 -1.41 -1.79
C PHE A 182 10.98 -0.77 -0.43
N ALA A 183 10.25 -1.47 0.43
CA ALA A 183 9.82 -0.94 1.73
C ALA A 183 11.02 -0.54 2.60
N ASN A 184 12.04 -1.41 2.71
CA ASN A 184 13.25 -1.13 3.49
C ASN A 184 14.08 0.01 2.90
N SER A 185 14.31 -0.04 1.59
CA SER A 185 15.12 0.96 0.89
C SER A 185 14.45 2.35 0.91
N THR A 186 13.12 2.41 0.75
CA THR A 186 12.34 3.66 0.85
C THR A 186 12.35 4.19 2.28
N THR A 187 12.22 3.31 3.29
CA THR A 187 12.33 3.71 4.70
C THR A 187 13.70 4.30 5.02
N SER A 188 14.77 3.71 4.47
CA SER A 188 16.13 4.24 4.63
C SER A 188 16.33 5.59 3.94
N ALA A 189 15.73 5.78 2.76
CA ALA A 189 15.85 7.02 2.00
C ALA A 189 15.09 8.19 2.62
N LEU A 190 13.86 7.95 3.10
CA LEU A 190 13.01 8.99 3.68
C LEU A 190 13.25 9.17 5.18
N ARG A 191 13.75 8.16 5.86
CA ARG A 191 13.74 7.94 7.31
C ARG A 191 12.33 7.78 7.85
N LYS A 192 12.18 6.88 8.84
CA LYS A 192 10.91 6.48 9.42
C LYS A 192 10.09 7.64 9.97
N GLU A 193 10.74 8.57 10.64
CA GLU A 193 10.13 9.78 11.26
C GLU A 193 9.50 10.74 10.24
N ASN A 194 9.77 10.57 8.96
CA ASN A 194 9.17 11.34 7.87
C ASN A 194 8.04 10.58 7.14
N MET A 195 7.58 9.46 7.69
CA MET A 195 6.61 8.59 7.04
C MET A 195 5.40 8.32 7.93
N HIS A 196 4.29 8.97 7.64
CA HIS A 196 3.03 8.85 8.38
C HIS A 196 2.06 7.96 7.61
N ARG A 197 2.06 6.66 7.92
CA ARG A 197 1.14 5.68 7.35
C ARG A 197 -0.03 5.44 8.29
N VAL A 198 -1.19 6.00 7.97
CA VAL A 198 -2.43 5.89 8.75
C VAL A 198 -3.32 4.80 8.19
N TYR A 199 -3.81 3.89 9.03
CA TYR A 199 -4.74 2.86 8.60
C TYR A 199 -5.71 2.40 9.71
N HIS A 200 -6.99 2.23 9.33
CA HIS A 200 -7.97 1.66 10.21
C HIS A 200 -7.83 0.15 10.36
N ARG A 201 -8.12 -0.36 11.54
CA ARG A 201 -8.05 -1.79 11.89
C ARG A 201 -8.82 -2.69 10.92
N THR A 202 -9.97 -2.25 10.46
CA THR A 202 -10.90 -3.04 9.65
C THR A 202 -10.93 -2.63 8.18
N ASP A 203 -10.05 -1.74 7.76
CA ASP A 203 -9.87 -1.38 6.36
C ASP A 203 -9.13 -2.51 5.61
N PRO A 204 -9.76 -3.17 4.61
CA PRO A 204 -9.12 -4.26 3.88
C PRO A 204 -8.09 -3.80 2.84
N VAL A 205 -8.11 -2.54 2.41
CA VAL A 205 -7.20 -2.05 1.34
C VAL A 205 -5.73 -2.08 1.77
N PRO A 206 -5.34 -1.66 2.99
CA PRO A 206 -3.96 -1.82 3.45
C PRO A 206 -3.47 -3.27 3.59
N MET A 207 -4.38 -4.26 3.50
CA MET A 207 -4.01 -5.67 3.59
C MET A 207 -3.52 -6.24 2.26
N VAL A 208 -3.79 -5.57 1.16
CA VAL A 208 -3.45 -6.04 -0.20
C VAL A 208 -2.38 -5.17 -0.86
N PRO A 209 -1.64 -5.73 -1.81
CA PRO A 209 -1.51 -7.14 -2.11
C PRO A 209 -0.87 -7.91 -0.94
N LEU A 210 -1.12 -9.23 -0.88
CA LEU A 210 -0.47 -10.10 0.12
C LEU A 210 1.05 -10.19 -0.13
N TYR A 211 1.77 -10.82 0.81
CA TYR A 211 3.20 -11.06 0.65
C TYR A 211 3.56 -11.56 -0.77
N PRO A 212 4.62 -11.08 -1.43
CA PRO A 212 5.81 -10.38 -0.89
C PRO A 212 5.70 -8.85 -0.83
N PHE A 213 4.52 -8.26 -1.01
CA PHE A 213 4.35 -6.83 -0.88
C PHE A 213 4.32 -6.43 0.60
N MET A 214 5.04 -5.37 0.91
CA MET A 214 5.21 -4.85 2.27
C MET A 214 4.92 -3.36 2.33
N HIS A 215 4.63 -2.87 3.53
CA HIS A 215 4.49 -1.44 3.76
C HIS A 215 5.84 -0.76 4.05
N ALA A 216 5.95 0.49 3.64
CA ALA A 216 6.89 1.44 4.17
C ALA A 216 6.13 2.38 5.16
N PRO A 217 6.68 2.72 6.34
CA PRO A 217 8.00 2.31 6.82
C PRO A 217 8.10 0.81 7.07
N TYR A 218 9.29 0.26 6.81
CA TYR A 218 9.57 -1.16 7.01
C TYR A 218 9.56 -1.49 8.51
N HIS A 219 9.15 -2.72 8.83
CA HIS A 219 8.83 -3.19 10.18
C HIS A 219 7.55 -2.62 10.81
N GLY A 220 6.62 -2.21 9.97
CA GLY A 220 5.20 -2.18 10.31
C GLY A 220 4.74 -1.05 11.21
N GLU A 221 5.59 -0.12 11.53
CA GLU A 221 5.18 1.00 12.34
C GLU A 221 4.43 2.02 11.49
N GLY A 222 3.14 1.99 11.61
CA GLY A 222 2.23 2.97 11.09
C GLY A 222 1.24 3.36 12.19
N HIS A 223 0.51 4.42 11.96
CA HIS A 223 -0.54 4.87 12.85
C HIS A 223 -1.77 3.98 12.67
N TYR A 224 -1.86 2.94 13.52
CA TYR A 224 -2.97 2.01 13.55
C TYR A 224 -4.13 2.58 14.33
N ILE A 225 -5.26 2.82 13.68
CA ILE A 225 -6.40 3.46 14.28
C ILE A 225 -7.51 2.45 14.55
N TYR A 226 -8.08 2.52 15.75
CA TYR A 226 -9.28 1.75 16.09
C TYR A 226 -10.42 2.12 15.13
N SER A 227 -11.16 1.12 14.73
CA SER A 227 -12.36 1.24 13.92
C SER A 227 -13.53 0.57 14.64
N ALA A 228 -14.68 1.23 14.66
CA ALA A 228 -15.88 0.72 15.31
C ALA A 228 -16.48 -0.53 14.63
N GLN A 229 -16.13 -0.78 13.36
CA GLN A 229 -16.60 -1.95 12.62
C GLN A 229 -15.85 -3.20 13.13
N PRO A 230 -16.54 -4.27 13.52
CA PRO A 230 -15.92 -5.48 14.03
C PRO A 230 -15.25 -6.33 12.96
N LEU A 231 -15.72 -6.22 11.71
CA LEU A 231 -15.29 -7.00 10.55
C LEU A 231 -14.64 -6.12 9.50
N SER A 232 -14.02 -6.73 8.50
CA SER A 232 -13.51 -6.05 7.33
C SER A 232 -14.60 -5.17 6.68
N SER A 233 -14.36 -3.88 6.54
CA SER A 233 -15.39 -2.91 6.16
C SER A 233 -14.90 -1.85 5.18
N GLY A 234 -15.64 -1.69 4.08
CA GLY A 234 -15.43 -0.57 3.15
C GLY A 234 -15.74 0.79 3.76
N VAL A 235 -16.56 0.85 4.80
CA VAL A 235 -16.81 2.10 5.54
C VAL A 235 -15.52 2.58 6.22
N ALA A 236 -14.72 1.65 6.75
CA ALA A 236 -13.43 1.98 7.35
C ALA A 236 -12.43 2.57 6.34
N HIS A 237 -12.61 2.28 5.03
CA HIS A 237 -11.76 2.81 3.97
C HIS A 237 -12.10 4.24 3.53
N LYS A 238 -13.27 4.77 3.86
CA LYS A 238 -13.66 6.12 3.43
C LYS A 238 -12.73 7.18 3.99
N MET A 239 -12.24 8.10 3.14
CA MET A 239 -11.32 9.16 3.56
C MET A 239 -11.93 10.07 4.63
N ALA A 240 -13.24 10.34 4.56
CA ALA A 240 -13.96 11.11 5.59
C ALA A 240 -13.82 10.49 7.00
N ASN A 241 -13.83 9.15 7.11
CA ASN A 241 -13.64 8.46 8.39
C ASN A 241 -12.19 8.53 8.86
N TYR A 242 -11.22 8.53 7.96
CA TYR A 242 -9.82 8.80 8.29
C TYR A 242 -9.65 10.21 8.82
N SER A 243 -10.22 11.21 8.14
CA SER A 243 -10.20 12.61 8.59
C SER A 243 -10.80 12.77 9.98
N GLU A 244 -11.96 12.16 10.23
CA GLU A 244 -12.60 12.21 11.55
C GLU A 244 -11.72 11.59 12.65
N SER A 245 -11.03 10.50 12.33
CA SER A 245 -10.17 9.78 13.29
C SER A 245 -8.90 10.55 13.67
N VAL A 246 -8.39 11.43 12.81
CA VAL A 246 -7.09 12.09 13.02
C VAL A 246 -7.16 13.59 13.26
N LYS A 247 -8.24 14.31 12.87
CA LYS A 247 -8.31 15.78 12.85
C LYS A 247 -8.07 16.47 14.19
N LYS A 248 -8.28 15.78 15.32
CA LYS A 248 -8.11 16.31 16.66
C LYS A 248 -6.84 15.78 17.36
N LYS A 249 -5.95 15.12 16.63
CA LYS A 249 -4.75 14.46 17.17
C LYS A 249 -3.48 15.06 16.60
N THR A 250 -2.38 14.91 17.32
CA THR A 250 -1.02 15.11 16.79
C THR A 250 -0.44 13.78 16.28
N TRP A 251 0.67 13.84 15.55
CA TRP A 251 1.34 12.61 15.08
C TRP A 251 1.82 11.76 16.26
N GLU A 252 2.31 12.38 17.32
CA GLU A 252 2.75 11.70 18.55
C GLU A 252 1.60 10.93 19.19
N GLN A 253 0.42 11.54 19.28
CA GLN A 253 -0.78 10.90 19.82
C GLN A 253 -1.27 9.72 18.96
N LEU A 254 -0.91 9.69 17.68
CA LEU A 254 -1.20 8.58 16.77
C LEU A 254 -0.14 7.48 16.82
N CYS A 255 1.07 7.75 17.32
CA CYS A 255 2.16 6.79 17.45
C CYS A 255 2.02 5.85 18.65
N ASP A 256 1.18 6.19 19.62
CA ASP A 256 1.01 5.42 20.86
C ASP A 256 0.13 4.18 20.64
N VAL A 257 0.66 3.23 19.86
CA VAL A 257 -0.03 1.99 19.53
C VAL A 257 0.80 0.80 20.02
N PRO A 258 0.21 -0.07 20.87
CA PRO A 258 0.92 -1.27 21.35
C PRO A 258 1.33 -2.17 20.18
N GLU A 259 2.43 -2.89 20.37
CA GLU A 259 2.92 -3.87 19.40
C GLU A 259 1.81 -4.87 19.02
N GLN A 260 1.64 -5.09 17.74
CA GLN A 260 0.61 -6.00 17.25
C GLN A 260 1.05 -7.45 17.44
N PRO A 261 0.19 -8.33 18.00
CA PRO A 261 0.54 -9.73 18.23
C PRO A 261 0.89 -10.47 16.94
N TYR A 262 0.46 -9.95 15.80
CA TYR A 262 0.76 -10.51 14.47
C TYR A 262 2.25 -10.46 14.09
N ASN A 263 3.06 -9.63 14.74
CA ASN A 263 4.49 -9.49 14.49
C ASN A 263 5.35 -10.34 15.46
N ILE A 264 4.75 -10.97 16.45
CA ILE A 264 5.44 -11.73 17.48
C ILE A 264 5.48 -13.21 17.09
N GLU A 265 6.67 -13.79 16.88
CA GLU A 265 6.82 -15.18 16.41
C GLU A 265 6.05 -16.18 17.29
N ARG A 266 6.15 -16.09 18.61
CA ARG A 266 5.41 -16.96 19.54
C ARG A 266 3.89 -16.87 19.35
N ALA A 267 3.37 -15.69 19.11
CA ALA A 267 1.93 -15.50 18.87
C ALA A 267 1.51 -16.12 17.53
N ILE A 268 2.33 -15.96 16.47
CA ILE A 268 2.12 -16.60 15.17
C ILE A 268 2.11 -18.13 15.31
N GLU A 269 3.11 -18.69 16.00
CA GLU A 269 3.18 -20.14 16.25
C GLU A 269 1.97 -20.65 17.04
N GLY A 270 1.58 -19.93 18.09
CA GLY A 270 0.39 -20.25 18.88
C GLY A 270 -0.88 -20.23 18.04
N TRP A 271 -1.04 -19.22 17.19
CA TRP A 271 -2.20 -19.14 16.29
C TRP A 271 -2.22 -20.29 15.27
N LEU A 272 -1.08 -20.61 14.64
CA LEU A 272 -0.97 -21.73 13.70
C LEU A 272 -1.33 -23.07 14.33
N LYS A 273 -0.86 -23.33 15.57
CA LYS A 273 -1.13 -24.56 16.33
C LYS A 273 -2.57 -24.63 16.86
N SER A 274 -3.23 -23.49 17.03
CA SER A 274 -4.58 -23.46 17.62
C SER A 274 -5.59 -24.24 16.78
N LYS A 275 -6.58 -24.82 17.47
CA LYS A 275 -7.74 -25.48 16.86
C LYS A 275 -8.92 -24.52 16.69
N SER A 276 -8.76 -23.26 17.09
CA SER A 276 -9.84 -22.26 16.99
C SER A 276 -10.33 -22.08 15.56
N PRO A 277 -11.64 -21.92 15.37
CA PRO A 277 -12.22 -21.63 14.07
C PRO A 277 -11.56 -20.41 13.43
N VAL A 278 -11.48 -20.41 12.11
CA VAL A 278 -10.90 -19.34 11.32
C VAL A 278 -12.04 -18.64 10.57
N ASP A 279 -12.18 -17.35 10.81
CA ASP A 279 -13.19 -16.53 10.14
C ASP A 279 -12.52 -15.59 9.14
N SER A 280 -12.66 -15.87 7.85
CA SER A 280 -12.10 -15.08 6.77
C SER A 280 -12.77 -13.73 6.55
N SER A 281 -13.92 -13.47 7.20
CA SER A 281 -14.54 -12.14 7.21
C SER A 281 -13.89 -11.20 8.23
N SER A 282 -13.13 -11.74 9.18
CA SER A 282 -12.46 -10.97 10.22
C SER A 282 -11.20 -10.28 9.69
N ALA A 283 -11.05 -8.99 9.97
CA ALA A 283 -9.82 -8.25 9.70
C ALA A 283 -8.59 -8.86 10.40
N ALA A 284 -8.79 -9.46 11.58
CA ALA A 284 -7.73 -10.15 12.31
C ALA A 284 -7.21 -11.37 11.55
N PHE A 285 -8.09 -12.13 10.88
CA PHE A 285 -7.69 -13.27 10.07
C PHE A 285 -6.64 -12.88 9.02
N TRP A 286 -6.88 -11.81 8.27
CA TRP A 286 -6.01 -11.37 7.18
C TRP A 286 -4.62 -10.98 7.69
N ARG A 287 -4.54 -10.41 8.89
CA ARG A 287 -3.25 -10.07 9.52
C ARG A 287 -2.52 -11.32 9.99
N TRP A 288 -3.23 -12.24 10.64
CA TRP A 288 -2.67 -13.50 11.08
C TRP A 288 -2.13 -14.33 9.93
N ILE A 289 -2.92 -14.44 8.83
CA ILE A 289 -2.52 -15.28 7.70
C ILE A 289 -1.32 -14.71 6.95
N ASP A 290 -1.27 -13.38 6.78
CA ASP A 290 -0.14 -12.72 6.15
C ASP A 290 1.14 -12.87 6.98
N SER A 291 1.05 -12.63 8.29
CA SER A 291 2.18 -12.80 9.22
C SER A 291 2.65 -14.26 9.28
N ALA A 292 1.73 -15.21 9.28
CA ALA A 292 2.04 -16.63 9.27
C ALA A 292 2.68 -17.07 7.94
N LEU A 293 2.21 -16.55 6.81
CA LEU A 293 2.83 -16.80 5.51
C LEU A 293 4.28 -16.30 5.48
N ILE A 294 4.52 -15.07 5.90
CA ILE A 294 5.87 -14.49 6.00
C ILE A 294 6.76 -15.34 6.92
N TYR A 295 6.24 -15.71 8.08
CA TYR A 295 6.95 -16.54 9.06
C TYR A 295 7.40 -17.88 8.46
N VAL A 296 6.46 -18.61 7.84
CA VAL A 296 6.75 -19.94 7.25
C VAL A 296 7.75 -19.81 6.10
N LEU A 297 7.58 -18.83 5.21
CA LEU A 297 8.50 -18.60 4.09
C LEU A 297 9.91 -18.25 4.59
N LYS A 298 10.04 -17.43 5.64
CA LYS A 298 11.34 -17.13 6.25
C LYS A 298 11.99 -18.38 6.86
N LYS A 299 11.24 -19.22 7.56
CA LYS A 299 11.77 -20.50 8.10
C LYS A 299 12.26 -21.44 6.99
N ILE A 300 11.54 -21.53 5.87
CA ILE A 300 11.97 -22.31 4.71
C ILE A 300 13.26 -21.71 4.11
N ALA A 301 13.30 -20.41 3.91
CA ALA A 301 14.44 -19.72 3.31
C ALA A 301 15.72 -19.89 4.15
N MET A 302 15.61 -19.83 5.47
CA MET A 302 16.73 -20.05 6.40
C MET A 302 17.29 -21.47 6.27
N VAL A 303 16.43 -22.49 6.22
CA VAL A 303 16.86 -23.90 6.12
C VAL A 303 17.37 -24.24 4.71
N ALA A 304 16.73 -23.68 3.68
CA ALA A 304 17.13 -23.91 2.28
C ALA A 304 18.32 -23.04 1.83
N ILE A 305 18.78 -22.13 2.66
CA ILE A 305 19.84 -21.15 2.34
C ILE A 305 19.52 -20.44 1.01
N MET A 306 18.30 -19.95 0.87
CA MET A 306 17.82 -19.32 -0.34
C MET A 306 17.37 -17.88 -0.11
N SER A 307 17.60 -17.02 -1.08
CA SER A 307 17.04 -15.67 -1.09
C SER A 307 15.59 -15.70 -1.57
N LEU A 308 14.64 -15.37 -0.71
CA LEU A 308 13.23 -15.26 -1.09
C LEU A 308 13.03 -14.26 -2.23
N GLN A 309 13.80 -13.19 -2.23
CA GLN A 309 13.63 -12.11 -3.19
C GLN A 309 14.09 -12.49 -4.58
N ALA A 310 15.17 -13.25 -4.70
CA ALA A 310 15.62 -13.78 -5.99
C ALA A 310 14.55 -14.67 -6.64
N VAL A 311 13.75 -15.38 -5.83
CA VAL A 311 12.66 -16.21 -6.33
C VAL A 311 11.49 -15.35 -6.86
N PHE A 312 11.29 -14.14 -6.34
CA PHE A 312 10.19 -13.28 -6.76
C PHE A 312 10.47 -12.48 -8.04
N ILE A 313 11.67 -12.57 -8.60
CA ILE A 313 12.03 -11.99 -9.91
C ILE A 313 11.82 -13.03 -11.00
N GLY A 314 11.22 -12.67 -12.12
CA GLY A 314 11.06 -13.55 -13.31
C GLY A 314 9.62 -13.79 -13.76
N ALA A 315 9.43 -14.63 -14.77
CA ALA A 315 8.20 -14.75 -15.58
C ALA A 315 7.01 -15.50 -14.93
N PHE A 316 7.22 -16.21 -13.83
CA PHE A 316 6.14 -16.97 -13.17
C PHE A 316 5.25 -16.06 -12.33
N THR A 317 3.98 -16.46 -12.14
CA THR A 317 3.06 -15.73 -11.27
C THR A 317 3.53 -15.79 -9.81
N LEU A 318 3.11 -14.81 -9.03
CA LEU A 318 3.43 -14.75 -7.61
C LEU A 318 2.98 -16.01 -6.86
N ALA A 319 1.77 -16.48 -7.16
CA ALA A 319 1.23 -17.70 -6.56
C ALA A 319 2.07 -18.93 -6.90
N ASP A 320 2.60 -19.02 -8.11
CA ASP A 320 3.49 -20.13 -8.53
C ASP A 320 4.79 -20.14 -7.73
N LYS A 321 5.35 -18.96 -7.49
CA LYS A 321 6.62 -18.80 -6.77
C LYS A 321 6.47 -19.14 -5.30
N ILE A 322 5.43 -18.63 -4.65
CA ILE A 322 5.13 -18.96 -3.26
C ILE A 322 4.82 -20.46 -3.12
N ALA A 323 4.01 -21.02 -4.03
CA ALA A 323 3.70 -22.44 -4.02
C ALA A 323 4.96 -23.32 -4.19
N TYR A 324 5.90 -22.89 -5.02
CA TYR A 324 7.18 -23.57 -5.18
C TYR A 324 7.98 -23.58 -3.87
N ILE A 325 8.07 -22.44 -3.19
CA ILE A 325 8.82 -22.34 -1.92
C ILE A 325 8.15 -23.21 -0.84
N LEU A 326 6.82 -23.13 -0.70
CA LEU A 326 6.08 -23.91 0.27
C LEU A 326 6.18 -25.42 0.02
N ALA A 327 6.03 -25.85 -1.26
CA ALA A 327 6.20 -27.24 -1.62
C ALA A 327 7.61 -27.75 -1.31
N LYS A 328 8.64 -26.95 -1.64
CA LYS A 328 10.02 -27.27 -1.24
C LYS A 328 10.19 -27.39 0.26
N GLY A 329 9.50 -26.56 1.04
CA GLY A 329 9.52 -26.60 2.50
C GLY A 329 8.97 -27.89 3.09
N ILE A 330 8.03 -28.56 2.41
CA ILE A 330 7.48 -29.86 2.81
C ILE A 330 8.57 -30.96 2.77
N ASP A 331 9.47 -30.88 1.80
CA ASP A 331 10.49 -31.90 1.56
C ASP A 331 11.81 -31.64 2.31
N LEU A 332 12.01 -30.45 2.88
CA LEU A 332 13.29 -30.05 3.48
C LEU A 332 13.59 -30.70 4.83
N ALA A 333 12.70 -30.55 5.78
CA ALA A 333 12.87 -31.05 7.14
C ALA A 333 11.53 -31.14 7.86
N GLU A 334 11.38 -32.12 8.75
CA GLU A 334 10.13 -32.34 9.50
C GLU A 334 9.70 -31.08 10.27
N LYS A 335 10.66 -30.40 10.92
CA LYS A 335 10.40 -29.17 11.68
C LYS A 335 9.85 -28.02 10.81
N VAL A 336 10.14 -28.02 9.50
CA VAL A 336 9.66 -27.00 8.56
C VAL A 336 8.36 -27.43 7.93
N SER A 337 8.22 -28.71 7.54
CA SER A 337 7.01 -29.25 6.94
C SER A 337 5.78 -29.06 7.82
N ILE A 338 5.92 -29.20 9.15
CA ILE A 338 4.86 -28.97 10.13
C ILE A 338 4.28 -27.54 9.99
N TRP A 339 5.12 -26.54 9.83
CA TRP A 339 4.65 -25.15 9.69
C TRP A 339 3.90 -24.93 8.38
N VAL A 340 4.34 -25.56 7.28
CA VAL A 340 3.63 -25.52 6.00
C VAL A 340 2.26 -26.18 6.13
N GLU A 341 2.19 -27.36 6.76
CA GLU A 341 0.92 -28.07 7.00
C GLU A 341 -0.05 -27.24 7.84
N LEU A 342 0.42 -26.65 8.92
CA LEU A 342 -0.38 -25.80 9.80
C LEU A 342 -0.91 -24.55 9.06
N LEU A 343 -0.06 -23.90 8.29
CA LEU A 343 -0.43 -22.75 7.47
C LEU A 343 -1.50 -23.13 6.44
N MET A 344 -1.26 -24.19 5.66
CA MET A 344 -2.20 -24.66 4.65
C MET A 344 -3.55 -25.07 5.26
N ARG A 345 -3.52 -25.73 6.40
CA ARG A 345 -4.75 -26.07 7.16
C ARG A 345 -5.57 -24.81 7.49
N LYS A 346 -4.93 -23.77 8.02
CA LYS A 346 -5.62 -22.51 8.36
C LYS A 346 -6.23 -21.83 7.14
N ILE A 347 -5.48 -21.77 6.04
CA ILE A 347 -5.97 -21.16 4.79
C ILE A 347 -7.15 -21.97 4.24
N MET A 348 -7.01 -23.30 4.13
CA MET A 348 -8.06 -24.18 3.58
C MET A 348 -9.35 -24.12 4.41
N GLN A 349 -9.24 -24.09 5.75
CA GLN A 349 -10.38 -23.90 6.65
C GLN A 349 -11.10 -22.57 6.38
N ALA A 350 -10.34 -21.47 6.29
CA ALA A 350 -10.90 -20.15 6.05
C ALA A 350 -11.59 -20.02 4.67
N LEU A 351 -11.13 -20.78 3.69
CA LEU A 351 -11.70 -20.84 2.34
C LEU A 351 -12.83 -21.86 2.20
N GLY A 352 -13.20 -22.59 3.26
CA GLY A 352 -14.18 -23.67 3.21
C GLY A 352 -13.75 -24.85 2.33
N MET A 353 -12.46 -25.04 2.14
CA MET A 353 -11.90 -26.17 1.39
C MET A 353 -11.71 -27.39 2.25
N LYS A 354 -11.78 -28.58 1.63
CA LYS A 354 -11.40 -29.84 2.32
C LYS A 354 -9.94 -29.75 2.72
N VAL A 355 -9.68 -29.87 4.02
CA VAL A 355 -8.33 -29.84 4.59
C VAL A 355 -7.56 -31.11 4.20
N ALA A 356 -6.30 -30.98 3.80
CA ALA A 356 -5.42 -32.10 3.55
C ALA A 356 -5.18 -32.90 4.86
N ASN A 357 -5.28 -34.20 4.78
CA ASN A 357 -5.13 -35.09 5.96
C ASN A 357 -3.67 -35.27 6.37
N ASN A 358 -2.74 -35.11 5.41
CA ASN A 358 -1.31 -35.29 5.64
C ASN A 358 -0.50 -34.48 4.60
N LYS A 359 0.82 -34.40 4.83
CA LYS A 359 1.75 -33.65 3.98
C LYS A 359 1.83 -34.16 2.52
N LYS A 360 1.56 -35.44 2.27
CA LYS A 360 1.63 -36.02 0.91
C LYS A 360 0.51 -35.47 0.00
N GLU A 361 -0.60 -35.08 0.59
CA GLU A 361 -1.71 -34.46 -0.15
C GLU A 361 -1.40 -33.01 -0.52
N LEU A 362 -0.47 -32.34 0.17
CA LEU A 362 -0.07 -30.96 -0.09
C LEU A 362 0.88 -30.84 -1.30
N THR A 363 0.38 -31.24 -2.46
CA THR A 363 1.13 -31.09 -3.72
C THR A 363 1.32 -29.60 -4.06
N LYS A 364 2.36 -29.31 -4.86
CA LYS A 364 2.58 -27.94 -5.40
C LYS A 364 1.33 -27.39 -6.09
N THR A 365 0.61 -28.22 -6.82
CA THR A 365 -0.64 -27.85 -7.52
C THR A 365 -1.73 -27.45 -6.53
N LEU A 366 -1.94 -28.22 -5.47
CA LEU A 366 -2.93 -27.91 -4.44
C LEU A 366 -2.55 -26.63 -3.70
N ILE A 367 -1.30 -26.49 -3.28
CA ILE A 367 -0.80 -25.27 -2.63
C ILE A 367 -1.04 -24.05 -3.50
N ARG A 368 -0.72 -24.13 -4.78
CA ARG A 368 -0.99 -23.05 -5.75
C ARG A 368 -2.47 -22.69 -5.82
N GLN A 369 -3.35 -23.67 -5.95
CA GLN A 369 -4.79 -23.45 -5.99
C GLN A 369 -5.31 -22.73 -4.73
N VAL A 370 -4.84 -23.15 -3.58
CA VAL A 370 -5.20 -22.53 -2.29
C VAL A 370 -4.73 -21.08 -2.22
N LEU A 371 -3.50 -20.80 -2.64
CA LEU A 371 -2.94 -19.43 -2.66
C LEU A 371 -3.68 -18.52 -3.65
N VAL A 372 -4.03 -19.02 -4.83
CA VAL A 372 -4.82 -18.27 -5.81
C VAL A 372 -6.17 -17.89 -5.20
N ARG A 373 -6.91 -18.84 -4.61
CA ARG A 373 -8.19 -18.57 -3.96
C ARG A 373 -8.07 -17.61 -2.77
N LEU A 374 -6.98 -17.70 -1.99
CA LEU A 374 -6.72 -16.77 -0.91
C LEU A 374 -6.53 -15.34 -1.44
N THR A 375 -5.75 -15.18 -2.49
CA THR A 375 -5.51 -13.88 -3.13
C THR A 375 -6.79 -13.31 -3.73
N GLU A 376 -7.57 -14.13 -4.44
CA GLU A 376 -8.88 -13.73 -4.99
C GLU A 376 -9.84 -13.24 -3.89
N LYS A 377 -9.89 -13.96 -2.76
CA LYS A 377 -10.72 -13.55 -1.64
C LYS A 377 -10.25 -12.23 -1.00
N ALA A 378 -8.94 -12.06 -0.79
CA ALA A 378 -8.38 -10.81 -0.28
C ALA A 378 -8.71 -9.62 -1.20
N ASN A 379 -8.52 -9.82 -2.50
CA ASN A 379 -8.84 -8.80 -3.51
C ASN A 379 -10.34 -8.49 -3.54
N HIS A 380 -11.19 -9.50 -3.42
CA HIS A 380 -12.65 -9.31 -3.35
C HIS A 380 -13.07 -8.44 -2.16
N GLU A 381 -12.48 -8.65 -0.98
CA GLU A 381 -12.73 -7.81 0.20
C GLU A 381 -12.32 -6.36 -0.05
N ALA A 382 -11.12 -6.14 -0.63
CA ALA A 382 -10.65 -4.81 -0.99
C ALA A 382 -11.55 -4.14 -2.06
N GLN A 383 -11.99 -4.88 -3.08
CA GLN A 383 -12.94 -4.38 -4.10
C GLN A 383 -14.27 -3.97 -3.49
N ASN A 384 -14.81 -4.79 -2.58
CA ASN A 384 -16.06 -4.47 -1.89
C ASN A 384 -15.94 -3.21 -1.05
N ALA A 385 -14.76 -2.96 -0.48
CA ALA A 385 -14.48 -1.71 0.22
C ALA A 385 -14.50 -0.52 -0.75
N LEU A 386 -13.84 -0.64 -1.89
CA LEU A 386 -13.77 0.42 -2.91
C LEU A 386 -15.13 0.71 -3.57
N LYS A 387 -16.01 -0.30 -3.71
CA LYS A 387 -17.36 -0.11 -4.26
C LYS A 387 -18.29 0.71 -3.34
N LYS A 388 -17.93 0.84 -2.08
CA LYS A 388 -18.70 1.58 -1.06
C LYS A 388 -18.21 3.02 -0.87
N LEU A 389 -17.15 3.43 -1.61
CA LEU A 389 -16.69 4.80 -1.68
C LEU A 389 -17.65 5.64 -2.53
#